data_77c8702fdba50f039d20b316bb891156
#
_entry.id   77c8702fdba50f039d20b316bb891156
#
_cell.length_a   1.000
_cell.length_b   1.000
_cell.length_c   1.000
_cell.angle_alpha   90.00
_cell.angle_beta   90.00
_cell.angle_gamma   90.00
#
_symmetry.space_group_name_H-M   'P 1'
#
loop_
_entity.id
_entity.type
_entity.pdbx_description
1 polymer ?
#
loop_
_entity_poly.entity_id
_entity_poly.type
_entity_poly.pdbx_seq_one_letter_code
_entity_poly.pdbx_strand_id
1 'polypeptide(L)'
;MNSSSDILKTFQTVSQLRPHLREDEFVNTINRLINTNHYQLVAVIENDEVTAVAGYRITESLAWGKYFYVDDLITSENHRKKGYAQILWNWLINEAKLNNCEQFHLDSGVQRYDAHRFYLKNSLNITCHHFQLNF
;
A
#
# COMPACT_ATOMS: atom_id res chain seq x y z
N MET A 1 -6.89 -8.33 6.20
CA MET A 1 -6.24 -8.44 7.53
C MET A 1 -7.09 -7.71 8.57
N ASN A 2 -7.86 -8.46 9.32
CA ASN A 2 -8.85 -7.87 10.21
C ASN A 2 -8.54 -8.08 11.70
N SER A 3 -7.74 -9.09 12.06
CA SER A 3 -7.43 -9.32 13.47
C SER A 3 -6.23 -8.49 13.92
N SER A 4 -6.19 -8.13 15.19
CA SER A 4 -5.06 -7.41 15.78
C SER A 4 -3.76 -8.20 15.65
N SER A 5 -3.82 -9.52 15.77
CA SER A 5 -2.66 -10.40 15.59
C SER A 5 -2.12 -10.34 14.16
N ASP A 6 -3.01 -10.37 13.17
CA ASP A 6 -2.61 -10.28 11.75
C ASP A 6 -2.01 -8.92 11.43
N ILE A 7 -2.63 -7.85 11.93
CA ILE A 7 -2.12 -6.49 11.74
C ILE A 7 -0.72 -6.37 12.33
N LEU A 8 -0.51 -6.86 13.55
CA LEU A 8 0.79 -6.74 14.22
C LEU A 8 1.90 -7.47 13.48
N LYS A 9 1.61 -8.58 12.82
CA LYS A 9 2.59 -9.33 12.01
C LYS A 9 3.18 -8.48 10.88
N THR A 10 2.47 -7.46 10.41
CA THR A 10 2.95 -6.61 9.32
C THR A 10 3.86 -5.48 9.78
N PHE A 11 3.95 -5.23 11.09
CA PHE A 11 4.62 -4.04 11.61
C PHE A 11 6.07 -3.93 11.16
N GLN A 12 6.84 -5.01 11.27
CA GLN A 12 8.26 -4.97 10.90
C GLN A 12 8.47 -4.58 9.44
N THR A 13 7.63 -5.08 8.55
CA THR A 13 7.71 -4.77 7.13
C THR A 13 7.27 -3.33 6.86
N VAL A 14 6.14 -2.92 7.43
CA VAL A 14 5.63 -1.54 7.24
C VAL A 14 6.60 -0.50 7.81
N SER A 15 7.24 -0.80 8.93
CA SER A 15 8.20 0.12 9.55
C SER A 15 9.45 0.35 8.70
N GLN A 16 9.78 -0.57 7.78
CA GLN A 16 10.87 -0.34 6.81
C GLN A 16 10.51 0.80 5.84
N LEU A 17 9.25 0.95 5.51
CA LEU A 17 8.75 2.06 4.67
C LEU A 17 8.48 3.31 5.51
N ARG A 18 7.95 3.14 6.71
CA ARG A 18 7.53 4.21 7.62
C ARG A 18 8.27 4.08 8.96
N PRO A 19 9.57 4.41 9.03
CA PRO A 19 10.38 4.15 10.22
C PRO A 19 9.98 4.96 11.46
N HIS A 20 9.14 5.98 11.31
CA HIS A 20 8.63 6.78 12.42
C HIS A 20 7.53 6.08 13.23
N LEU A 21 6.96 4.97 12.72
CA LEU A 21 5.89 4.25 13.40
C LEU A 21 6.39 3.53 14.64
N ARG A 22 5.53 3.49 15.66
CA ARG A 22 5.80 2.80 16.92
C ARG A 22 4.97 1.54 17.02
N GLU A 23 5.60 0.44 17.41
CA GLU A 23 4.94 -0.87 17.50
C GLU A 23 3.78 -0.85 18.48
N ASP A 24 3.94 -0.18 19.64
CA ASP A 24 2.92 -0.11 20.68
C ASP A 24 1.66 0.66 20.27
N GLU A 25 1.71 1.47 19.22
CA GLU A 25 0.59 2.24 18.71
C GLU A 25 0.06 1.71 17.38
N PHE A 26 0.76 0.79 16.74
CA PHE A 26 0.53 0.41 15.36
C PHE A 26 -0.88 -0.17 15.14
N VAL A 27 -1.28 -1.15 15.94
CA VAL A 27 -2.58 -1.82 15.79
C VAL A 27 -3.73 -0.81 15.97
N ASN A 28 -3.64 0.06 16.97
CA ASN A 28 -4.66 1.08 17.22
C ASN A 28 -4.76 2.07 16.07
N THR A 29 -3.62 2.47 15.51
CA THR A 29 -3.57 3.39 14.37
C THR A 29 -4.21 2.75 13.13
N ILE A 30 -3.85 1.50 12.83
CA ILE A 30 -4.43 0.78 11.68
C ILE A 30 -5.95 0.63 11.85
N ASN A 31 -6.42 0.23 13.04
CA ASN A 31 -7.84 0.11 13.30
C ASN A 31 -8.59 1.43 13.13
N ARG A 32 -8.00 2.53 13.57
CA ARG A 32 -8.59 3.86 13.38
C ARG A 32 -8.69 4.20 11.88
N LEU A 33 -7.65 3.93 11.11
CA LEU A 33 -7.65 4.20 9.66
C LEU A 33 -8.68 3.32 8.94
N ILE A 34 -8.82 2.06 9.34
CA ILE A 34 -9.85 1.17 8.79
C ILE A 34 -11.24 1.75 9.05
N ASN A 35 -11.48 2.23 10.25
CA ASN A 35 -12.82 2.70 10.66
C ASN A 35 -13.18 4.08 10.12
N THR A 36 -12.19 4.96 9.89
CA THR A 36 -12.45 6.36 9.56
C THR A 36 -12.03 6.76 8.14
N ASN A 37 -11.09 6.05 7.52
CA ASN A 37 -10.47 6.48 6.27
C ASN A 37 -10.61 5.46 5.12
N HIS A 38 -11.47 4.47 5.26
CA HIS A 38 -11.64 3.41 4.27
C HIS A 38 -10.36 2.60 4.01
N TYR A 39 -9.43 2.62 4.95
CA TYR A 39 -8.13 1.95 4.80
C TYR A 39 -8.28 0.44 4.93
N GLN A 40 -7.57 -0.29 4.09
CA GLN A 40 -7.47 -1.74 4.13
C GLN A 40 -6.00 -2.13 4.09
N LEU A 41 -5.66 -3.18 4.80
CA LEU A 41 -4.30 -3.70 4.85
C LEU A 41 -4.29 -5.12 4.30
N VAL A 42 -3.34 -5.42 3.42
CA VAL A 42 -3.17 -6.75 2.81
C VAL A 42 -1.69 -7.11 2.78
N ALA A 43 -1.40 -8.40 2.94
CA ALA A 43 -0.02 -8.87 2.92
C ALA A 43 0.11 -10.17 2.13
N VAL A 44 1.29 -10.38 1.57
CA VAL A 44 1.71 -11.68 1.05
C VAL A 44 2.47 -12.38 2.17
N ILE A 45 2.06 -13.59 2.49
CA ILE A 45 2.68 -14.40 3.53
C ILE A 45 3.19 -15.69 2.88
N GLU A 46 4.44 -16.04 3.17
CA GLU A 46 5.02 -17.30 2.73
C GLU A 46 5.85 -17.87 3.87
N ASN A 47 5.63 -19.17 4.19
CA ASN A 47 6.28 -19.85 5.29
C ASN A 47 6.12 -19.10 6.64
N ASP A 48 4.91 -18.62 6.91
CA ASP A 48 4.54 -17.83 8.08
C ASP A 48 5.26 -16.48 8.21
N GLU A 49 5.96 -16.04 7.16
CA GLU A 49 6.64 -14.75 7.13
C GLU A 49 5.90 -13.77 6.22
N VAL A 50 5.78 -12.52 6.65
CA VAL A 50 5.27 -11.43 5.84
C VAL A 50 6.35 -10.99 4.86
N THR A 51 6.08 -11.15 3.56
CA THR A 51 7.04 -10.83 2.50
C THR A 51 6.77 -9.48 1.85
N ALA A 52 5.52 -9.08 1.73
CA ALA A 52 5.13 -7.80 1.17
C ALA A 52 3.83 -7.34 1.81
N VAL A 53 3.64 -6.03 1.91
CA VAL A 53 2.45 -5.41 2.51
C VAL A 53 1.98 -4.26 1.64
N ALA A 54 0.67 -4.10 1.52
CA ALA A 54 0.06 -2.91 0.96
C ALA A 54 -1.04 -2.39 1.86
N GLY A 55 -1.12 -1.07 1.95
CA GLY A 55 -2.26 -0.37 2.52
C GLY A 55 -2.95 0.42 1.41
N TYR A 56 -4.27 0.32 1.31
CA TYR A 56 -5.01 0.95 0.23
C TYR A 56 -6.36 1.46 0.71
N ARG A 57 -6.94 2.34 -0.09
CA ARG A 57 -8.29 2.87 0.12
C ARG A 57 -9.08 2.76 -1.17
N ILE A 58 -10.37 2.45 -1.04
CA ILE A 58 -11.34 2.57 -2.12
C ILE A 58 -12.27 3.72 -1.73
N THR A 59 -12.30 4.76 -2.54
CA THR A 59 -13.09 5.97 -2.25
C THR A 59 -13.45 6.68 -3.55
N GLU A 60 -14.01 7.88 -3.45
CA GLU A 60 -14.51 8.61 -4.60
C GLU A 60 -14.09 10.06 -4.55
N SER A 61 -13.79 10.65 -5.72
CA SER A 61 -13.55 12.08 -5.88
C SER A 61 -14.25 12.60 -7.11
N LEU A 62 -14.44 13.92 -7.15
CA LEU A 62 -15.04 14.56 -8.32
C LEU A 62 -14.17 14.39 -9.56
N ALA A 63 -12.86 14.44 -9.40
CA ALA A 63 -11.92 14.36 -10.52
C ALA A 63 -11.81 12.96 -11.11
N TRP A 64 -11.87 11.92 -10.27
CA TRP A 64 -11.51 10.56 -10.68
C TRP A 64 -12.66 9.55 -10.62
N GLY A 65 -13.82 9.93 -10.06
CA GLY A 65 -14.88 8.98 -9.78
C GLY A 65 -14.47 8.03 -8.66
N LYS A 66 -14.90 6.79 -8.71
CA LYS A 66 -14.51 5.75 -7.74
C LYS A 66 -13.10 5.29 -8.07
N TYR A 67 -12.21 5.38 -7.12
CA TYR A 67 -10.81 5.05 -7.37
C TYR A 67 -10.21 4.21 -6.25
N PHE A 68 -9.18 3.47 -6.64
CA PHE A 68 -8.33 2.67 -5.74
C PHE A 68 -7.04 3.44 -5.52
N TYR A 69 -6.68 3.68 -4.26
CA TYR A 69 -5.48 4.42 -3.92
C TYR A 69 -4.57 3.60 -3.03
N VAL A 70 -3.34 3.39 -3.46
CA VAL A 70 -2.33 2.68 -2.67
C VAL A 70 -1.56 3.71 -1.84
N ASP A 71 -1.78 3.68 -0.53
CA ASP A 71 -1.06 4.55 0.41
C ASP A 71 0.31 4.00 0.77
N ASP A 72 0.41 2.68 0.90
CA ASP A 72 1.62 1.99 1.34
C ASP A 72 1.85 0.75 0.47
N LEU A 73 3.07 0.55 0.03
CA LEU A 73 3.46 -0.65 -0.73
C LEU A 73 4.93 -0.92 -0.46
N ILE A 74 5.22 -2.07 0.13
CA ILE A 74 6.59 -2.44 0.45
C ILE A 74 6.79 -3.95 0.42
N THR A 75 7.93 -4.37 -0.12
CA THR A 75 8.46 -5.73 0.04
C THR A 75 9.49 -5.71 1.17
N SER A 76 9.39 -6.65 2.09
CA SER A 76 10.38 -6.83 3.16
C SER A 76 11.79 -6.90 2.56
N GLU A 77 12.74 -6.23 3.18
CA GLU A 77 14.12 -6.17 2.67
C GLU A 77 14.77 -7.54 2.47
N ASN A 78 14.39 -8.53 3.28
CA ASN A 78 14.90 -9.90 3.17
C ASN A 78 14.24 -10.70 2.03
N HIS A 79 13.21 -10.16 1.41
CA HIS A 79 12.40 -10.85 0.40
C HIS A 79 12.37 -10.12 -0.93
N ARG A 80 13.23 -9.12 -1.14
CA ARG A 80 13.28 -8.36 -2.39
C ARG A 80 13.82 -9.19 -3.54
N LYS A 81 13.42 -8.82 -4.78
CA LYS A 81 13.84 -9.47 -6.03
C LYS A 81 13.39 -10.93 -6.16
N LYS A 82 12.31 -11.30 -5.47
CA LYS A 82 11.72 -12.65 -5.53
C LYS A 82 10.30 -12.65 -6.11
N GLY A 83 9.84 -11.52 -6.63
CA GLY A 83 8.54 -11.41 -7.29
C GLY A 83 7.35 -11.17 -6.37
N TYR A 84 7.55 -10.97 -5.07
CA TYR A 84 6.43 -10.72 -4.14
C TYR A 84 5.69 -9.42 -4.42
N ALA A 85 6.40 -8.38 -4.82
CA ALA A 85 5.78 -7.11 -5.18
C ALA A 85 4.82 -7.28 -6.35
N GLN A 86 5.19 -8.07 -7.35
CA GLN A 86 4.33 -8.31 -8.52
C GLN A 86 3.10 -9.15 -8.14
N ILE A 87 3.26 -10.12 -7.26
CA ILE A 87 2.13 -10.93 -6.75
C ILE A 87 1.12 -10.01 -6.05
N LEU A 88 1.60 -9.17 -5.15
CA LEU A 88 0.76 -8.23 -4.41
C LEU A 88 0.11 -7.21 -5.37
N TRP A 89 0.87 -6.68 -6.31
CA TRP A 89 0.38 -5.73 -7.31
C TRP A 89 -0.77 -6.31 -8.13
N ASN A 90 -0.61 -7.53 -8.62
CA ASN A 90 -1.64 -8.19 -9.41
C ASN A 90 -2.92 -8.38 -8.59
N TRP A 91 -2.79 -8.71 -7.32
CA TRP A 91 -3.93 -8.80 -6.42
C TRP A 91 -4.63 -7.45 -6.25
N LEU A 92 -3.86 -6.37 -6.05
CA LEU A 92 -4.41 -5.02 -5.90
C LEU A 92 -5.19 -4.59 -7.15
N ILE A 93 -4.63 -4.80 -8.33
CA ILE A 93 -5.30 -4.48 -9.59
C ILE A 93 -6.61 -5.28 -9.72
N ASN A 94 -6.59 -6.56 -9.40
CA ASN A 94 -7.79 -7.39 -9.45
C ASN A 94 -8.84 -6.91 -8.44
N GLU A 95 -8.43 -6.55 -7.24
CA GLU A 95 -9.32 -6.03 -6.21
C GLU A 95 -9.98 -4.72 -6.66
N ALA A 96 -9.21 -3.83 -7.29
CA ALA A 96 -9.74 -2.60 -7.85
C ALA A 96 -10.83 -2.87 -8.90
N LYS A 97 -10.60 -3.83 -9.78
CA LYS A 97 -11.57 -4.22 -10.82
C LYS A 97 -12.82 -4.85 -10.21
N LEU A 98 -12.66 -5.72 -9.23
CA LEU A 98 -13.79 -6.37 -8.54
C LEU A 98 -14.68 -5.36 -7.81
N ASN A 99 -14.11 -4.26 -7.35
CA ASN A 99 -14.85 -3.18 -6.69
C ASN A 99 -15.33 -2.09 -7.65
N ASN A 100 -15.23 -2.32 -8.95
CA ASN A 100 -15.69 -1.38 -9.99
C ASN A 100 -15.02 0.00 -9.89
N CYS A 101 -13.76 0.04 -9.49
CA CYS A 101 -13.00 1.28 -9.50
C CYS A 101 -12.72 1.71 -10.94
N GLU A 102 -12.85 3.02 -11.20
CA GLU A 102 -12.58 3.59 -12.51
C GLU A 102 -11.12 3.89 -12.73
N GLN A 103 -10.38 4.18 -11.64
CA GLN A 103 -8.97 4.53 -11.71
C GLN A 103 -8.20 3.91 -10.55
N PHE A 104 -6.88 3.77 -10.74
CA PHE A 104 -5.93 3.24 -9.78
C PHE A 104 -4.80 4.25 -9.62
N HIS A 105 -4.54 4.70 -8.41
CA HIS A 105 -3.61 5.78 -8.12
C HIS A 105 -2.63 5.42 -7.01
N LEU A 106 -1.46 6.04 -7.06
CA LEU A 106 -0.52 6.11 -5.94
C LEU A 106 0.38 7.33 -6.11
N ASP A 107 1.00 7.75 -5.01
CA ASP A 107 2.08 8.73 -5.02
C ASP A 107 3.39 8.02 -4.68
N SER A 108 4.49 8.48 -5.26
CA SER A 108 5.82 7.96 -4.96
C SER A 108 6.82 9.11 -4.90
N GLY A 109 7.64 9.11 -3.84
CA GLY A 109 8.70 10.11 -3.71
C GLY A 109 9.63 10.07 -4.91
N VAL A 110 10.07 11.24 -5.37
CA VAL A 110 10.89 11.35 -6.59
C VAL A 110 12.23 10.61 -6.50
N GLN A 111 12.71 10.35 -5.29
CA GLN A 111 13.97 9.66 -5.03
C GLN A 111 13.86 8.13 -5.08
N ARG A 112 12.65 7.59 -5.16
CA ARG A 112 12.41 6.14 -5.15
C ARG A 112 12.46 5.57 -6.56
N TYR A 113 13.65 5.54 -7.14
CA TYR A 113 13.86 5.23 -8.56
C TYR A 113 13.43 3.81 -8.95
N ASP A 114 13.72 2.82 -8.12
CA ASP A 114 13.33 1.44 -8.41
C ASP A 114 11.82 1.25 -8.36
N ALA A 115 11.15 1.91 -7.41
CA ALA A 115 9.70 1.90 -7.32
C ALA A 115 9.07 2.53 -8.58
N HIS A 116 9.64 3.64 -9.06
CA HIS A 116 9.17 4.29 -10.29
C HIS A 116 9.27 3.35 -11.50
N ARG A 117 10.39 2.64 -11.64
CA ARG A 117 10.56 1.66 -12.73
C ARG A 117 9.50 0.57 -12.66
N PHE A 118 9.20 0.09 -11.45
CA PHE A 118 8.16 -0.90 -11.24
C PHE A 118 6.79 -0.38 -11.68
N TYR A 119 6.42 0.84 -11.29
CA TYR A 119 5.13 1.42 -11.67
C TYR A 119 5.02 1.65 -13.17
N LEU A 120 6.05 2.19 -13.79
CA LEU A 120 6.06 2.41 -15.24
C LEU A 120 6.00 1.08 -16.02
N LYS A 121 6.71 0.06 -15.55
CA LYS A 121 6.65 -1.28 -16.13
C LYS A 121 5.26 -1.87 -16.05
N ASN A 122 4.51 -1.55 -15.00
CA ASN A 122 3.12 -2.00 -14.82
C ASN A 122 2.11 -1.04 -15.45
N SER A 123 2.54 -0.23 -16.38
CA SER A 123 1.71 0.62 -17.25
C SER A 123 1.08 1.83 -16.55
N LEU A 124 1.58 2.24 -15.40
CA LEU A 124 1.16 3.50 -14.80
C LEU A 124 1.85 4.67 -15.52
N ASN A 125 1.17 5.79 -15.57
CA ASN A 125 1.68 7.04 -16.10
C ASN A 125 1.85 8.06 -14.96
N ILE A 126 2.85 8.92 -15.07
CA ILE A 126 2.98 10.07 -14.20
C ILE A 126 2.00 11.13 -14.69
N THR A 127 0.94 11.41 -13.92
CA THR A 127 -0.15 12.28 -14.38
C THR A 127 -0.21 13.63 -13.70
N CYS A 128 0.47 13.80 -12.55
CA CYS A 128 0.42 15.07 -11.83
C CYS A 128 1.62 15.20 -10.88
N HIS A 129 1.77 16.42 -10.34
CA HIS A 129 2.75 16.71 -9.31
C HIS A 129 2.05 16.82 -7.97
N HIS A 130 2.67 16.27 -6.93
CA HIS A 130 2.17 16.35 -5.56
C HIS A 130 2.86 17.52 -4.85
N PHE A 131 2.07 18.40 -4.23
CA PHE A 131 2.55 19.54 -3.45
C PHE A 131 2.23 19.33 -1.98
N GLN A 132 3.17 19.69 -1.09
CA GLN A 132 3.03 19.46 0.34
C GLN A 132 3.47 20.71 1.12
N LEU A 133 2.72 21.03 2.17
CA LEU A 133 3.11 22.03 3.15
C LEU A 133 2.97 21.41 4.54
N ASN A 134 4.05 21.45 5.31
CA ASN A 134 4.02 20.95 6.69
C ASN A 134 3.70 22.10 7.66
N PHE A 135 2.97 21.79 8.71
CA PHE A 135 2.64 22.73 9.76
C PHE A 135 3.44 22.43 11.02
#